data_ad408bca17599a50442f0cbedf5e2652
#
_entry.id   ad408bca17599a50442f0cbedf5e2652
#
_cell.length_a   1.000
_cell.length_b   1.000
_cell.length_c   1.000
_cell.angle_alpha   90.00
_cell.angle_beta   90.00
_cell.angle_gamma   90.00
#
_symmetry.space_group_name_H-M   'P 1'
#
loop_
_entity.id
_entity.type
_entity.pdbx_description
1 polymer ?
#
loop_
_entity_poly.entity_id
_entity_poly.type
_entity_poly.pdbx_seq_one_letter_code
_entity_poly.pdbx_strand_id
1 'polypeptide(L)'
;ALPIYIADEIAQRGHRHDSKILVCEARQADADQALQLGIAIGDTLFYSQIVHYENNVPVQIEDRFVNPETAPDYLRQVLNKQTPYTYLMDIAPLTAGEHRVEAISASDEQRHLLQLEEHEPCLLIHRRTWSGSRVVTSARLIYPGSRYQLFGRFTSHG
;
A
#
# COMPACT_ATOMS: atom_id res chain seq x y z
N ALA A 1 -18.23 -1.71 3.46
CA ALA A 1 -17.27 -1.31 4.50
C ALA A 1 -15.99 -0.82 3.86
N LEU A 2 -15.41 0.22 4.41
CA LEU A 2 -14.12 0.72 3.95
C LEU A 2 -13.01 -0.27 4.33
N PRO A 3 -12.00 -0.47 3.47
CA PRO A 3 -10.87 -1.31 3.83
C PRO A 3 -10.15 -0.74 5.04
N ILE A 4 -9.71 -1.63 5.92
CA ILE A 4 -8.90 -1.24 7.07
C ILE A 4 -7.45 -1.17 6.62
N TYR A 5 -6.75 -0.11 7.03
CA TYR A 5 -5.35 0.11 6.66
C TYR A 5 -4.42 -0.38 7.77
N ILE A 6 -3.19 -0.69 7.40
CA ILE A 6 -2.25 -1.39 8.28
C ILE A 6 -2.03 -0.66 9.62
N ALA A 7 -1.89 0.66 9.61
CA ALA A 7 -1.69 1.42 10.84
C ALA A 7 -2.90 1.33 11.77
N ASP A 8 -4.12 1.39 11.20
CA ASP A 8 -5.36 1.28 11.96
C ASP A 8 -5.55 -0.12 12.53
N GLU A 9 -5.26 -1.16 11.73
CA GLU A 9 -5.32 -2.54 12.19
C GLU A 9 -4.40 -2.78 13.39
N ILE A 10 -3.17 -2.30 13.29
CA ILE A 10 -2.17 -2.44 14.35
C ILE A 10 -2.63 -1.71 15.63
N ALA A 11 -3.14 -0.48 15.47
CA ALA A 11 -3.66 0.30 16.60
C ALA A 11 -4.87 -0.37 17.26
N GLN A 12 -5.77 -0.99 16.47
CA GLN A 12 -6.93 -1.72 17.00
C GLN A 12 -6.52 -2.92 17.83
N ARG A 13 -5.38 -3.54 17.53
CA ARG A 13 -4.84 -4.64 18.35
C ARG A 13 -4.12 -4.15 19.61
N GLY A 14 -4.04 -2.82 19.82
CA GLY A 14 -3.32 -2.23 20.94
C GLY A 14 -1.80 -2.29 20.79
N HIS A 15 -1.32 -2.46 19.56
CA HIS A 15 0.10 -2.56 19.26
C HIS A 15 0.63 -1.26 18.66
N ARG A 16 1.95 -1.11 18.65
CA ARG A 16 2.62 0.07 18.11
C ARG A 16 2.92 -0.12 16.64
N HIS A 17 2.49 0.82 15.82
CA HIS A 17 2.86 0.91 14.42
C HIS A 17 4.07 1.83 14.26
N ASP A 18 5.07 1.36 13.50
CA ASP A 18 6.18 2.17 13.00
C ASP A 18 6.36 1.90 11.52
N SER A 19 7.07 2.78 10.85
CA SER A 19 7.38 2.60 9.44
C SER A 19 8.78 3.11 9.11
N LYS A 20 9.38 2.52 8.06
CA LYS A 20 10.66 2.95 7.51
C LYS A 20 10.47 3.25 6.05
N ILE A 21 10.76 4.49 5.66
CA ILE A 21 10.69 4.93 4.26
C ILE A 21 12.00 4.53 3.60
N LEU A 22 11.94 3.64 2.60
CA LEU A 22 13.11 3.20 1.87
C LEU A 22 13.34 4.04 0.61
N VAL A 23 12.24 4.41 -0.07
CA VAL A 23 12.28 5.19 -1.31
C VAL A 23 11.11 6.16 -1.30
N CYS A 24 11.32 7.39 -1.77
CA CYS A 24 10.25 8.34 -2.04
C CYS A 24 10.75 9.30 -3.12
N GLU A 25 10.31 9.10 -4.37
CA GLU A 25 10.86 9.82 -5.52
C GLU A 25 9.88 9.91 -6.68
N ALA A 26 10.16 10.82 -7.61
CA ALA A 26 9.46 10.89 -8.88
C ALA A 26 10.08 9.85 -9.84
N ARG A 27 9.24 9.21 -10.65
CA ARG A 27 9.65 8.29 -11.71
C ARG A 27 8.82 8.52 -12.96
N GLN A 28 9.29 8.00 -14.09
CA GLN A 28 8.52 7.96 -15.31
C GLN A 28 7.73 6.65 -15.37
N ALA A 29 6.46 6.76 -15.74
CA ALA A 29 5.58 5.60 -15.80
C ALA A 29 5.95 4.68 -16.97
N ASP A 30 6.09 3.39 -16.69
CA ASP A 30 6.11 2.35 -17.72
C ASP A 30 4.68 2.03 -18.18
N ALA A 31 4.54 1.09 -19.13
CA ALA A 31 3.24 0.76 -19.70
C ALA A 31 2.24 0.26 -18.65
N ASP A 32 2.68 -0.60 -17.73
CA ASP A 32 1.81 -1.16 -16.69
C ASP A 32 1.41 -0.10 -15.67
N GLN A 33 2.37 0.69 -15.19
CA GLN A 33 2.13 1.77 -14.23
C GLN A 33 1.20 2.84 -14.81
N ALA A 34 1.39 3.19 -16.09
CA ALA A 34 0.53 4.14 -16.79
C ALA A 34 -0.92 3.64 -16.85
N LEU A 35 -1.09 2.37 -17.18
CA LEU A 35 -2.42 1.74 -17.22
C LEU A 35 -3.08 1.75 -15.84
N GLN A 36 -2.33 1.41 -14.79
CA GLN A 36 -2.83 1.35 -13.42
C GLN A 36 -3.26 2.71 -12.90
N LEU A 37 -2.55 3.77 -13.26
CA LEU A 37 -2.83 5.14 -12.78
C LEU A 37 -3.70 5.97 -13.74
N GLY A 38 -4.00 5.45 -14.92
CA GLY A 38 -4.76 6.21 -15.91
C GLY A 38 -3.99 7.42 -16.45
N ILE A 39 -2.68 7.30 -16.61
CA ILE A 39 -1.78 8.32 -17.16
C ILE A 39 -1.10 7.77 -18.42
N ALA A 40 -0.33 8.61 -19.12
CA ALA A 40 0.41 8.18 -20.31
C ALA A 40 1.75 7.55 -19.95
N ILE A 41 2.23 6.64 -20.82
CA ILE A 41 3.58 6.10 -20.70
C ILE A 41 4.58 7.25 -20.74
N GLY A 42 5.53 7.24 -19.83
CA GLY A 42 6.54 8.28 -19.70
C GLY A 42 6.12 9.49 -18.85
N ASP A 43 4.83 9.60 -18.51
CA ASP A 43 4.39 10.64 -17.58
C ASP A 43 5.04 10.44 -16.20
N THR A 44 5.20 11.53 -15.47
CA THR A 44 5.69 11.49 -14.10
C THR A 44 4.65 10.86 -13.17
N LEU A 45 5.11 9.93 -12.34
CA LEU A 45 4.39 9.43 -11.18
C LEU A 45 5.26 9.60 -9.94
N PHE A 46 4.65 9.49 -8.76
CA PHE A 46 5.40 9.45 -7.51
C PHE A 46 5.42 8.02 -6.99
N TYR A 47 6.59 7.59 -6.51
CA TYR A 47 6.80 6.25 -5.98
C TYR A 47 7.30 6.32 -4.55
N SER A 48 6.71 5.53 -3.68
CA SER A 48 7.23 5.32 -2.33
C SER A 48 7.29 3.83 -2.01
N GLN A 49 8.37 3.44 -1.32
CA GLN A 49 8.49 2.10 -0.75
C GLN A 49 8.68 2.23 0.75
N ILE A 50 7.80 1.57 1.50
CA ILE A 50 7.73 1.68 2.94
C ILE A 50 7.62 0.29 3.53
N VAL A 51 8.39 0.01 4.60
CA VAL A 51 8.19 -1.18 5.43
C VAL A 51 7.46 -0.76 6.70
N HIS A 52 6.35 -1.44 6.98
CA HIS A 52 5.55 -1.21 8.18
C HIS A 52 5.86 -2.26 9.23
N TYR A 53 5.91 -1.83 10.49
CA TYR A 53 6.25 -2.66 11.62
C TYR A 53 5.14 -2.66 12.66
N GLU A 54 4.91 -3.81 13.26
CA GLU A 54 4.03 -3.98 14.42
C GLU A 54 4.88 -4.43 15.60
N ASN A 55 5.00 -3.61 16.64
CA ASN A 55 5.87 -3.88 17.80
C ASN A 55 7.28 -4.32 17.37
N ASN A 56 7.88 -3.54 16.45
CA ASN A 56 9.23 -3.77 15.90
C ASN A 56 9.37 -5.00 14.99
N VAL A 57 8.30 -5.68 14.63
CA VAL A 57 8.30 -6.80 13.69
C VAL A 57 7.78 -6.33 12.33
N PRO A 58 8.52 -6.52 11.22
CA PRO A 58 8.04 -6.11 9.92
C PRO A 58 6.83 -6.95 9.50
N VAL A 59 5.77 -6.29 9.05
CA VAL A 59 4.51 -6.95 8.69
C VAL A 59 4.01 -6.63 7.30
N GLN A 60 4.59 -5.62 6.64
CA GLN A 60 4.16 -5.25 5.28
C GLN A 60 5.25 -4.48 4.55
N ILE A 61 5.42 -4.80 3.27
CA ILE A 61 6.12 -3.91 2.34
C ILE A 61 5.04 -3.22 1.50
N GLU A 62 5.07 -1.90 1.50
CA GLU A 62 4.17 -1.08 0.69
C GLU A 62 4.94 -0.47 -0.48
N ASP A 63 4.62 -0.89 -1.71
CA ASP A 63 5.08 -0.27 -2.95
C ASP A 63 3.91 0.54 -3.51
N ARG A 64 4.04 1.87 -3.49
CA ARG A 64 2.93 2.75 -3.86
C ARG A 64 3.29 3.68 -5.00
N PHE A 65 2.43 3.68 -6.02
CA PHE A 65 2.49 4.64 -7.12
C PHE A 65 1.34 5.64 -6.96
N VAL A 66 1.66 6.92 -7.02
CA VAL A 66 0.71 8.00 -6.77
C VAL A 66 0.60 8.90 -8.00
N ASN A 67 -0.63 9.24 -8.35
CA ASN A 67 -0.92 10.16 -9.45
C ASN A 67 -0.63 11.59 -9.02
N PRO A 68 0.34 12.28 -9.64
CA PRO A 68 0.70 13.64 -9.24
C PRO A 68 -0.43 14.67 -9.36
N GLU A 69 -1.39 14.45 -10.26
CA GLU A 69 -2.54 15.35 -10.41
C GLU A 69 -3.43 15.36 -9.17
N THR A 70 -3.53 14.22 -8.49
CA THR A 70 -4.36 14.08 -7.29
C THR A 70 -3.60 14.42 -6.02
N ALA A 71 -2.29 14.36 -6.04
CA ALA A 71 -1.43 14.57 -4.87
C ALA A 71 -0.10 15.24 -5.26
N PRO A 72 -0.14 16.51 -5.71
CA PRO A 72 1.06 17.18 -6.24
C PRO A 72 2.18 17.34 -5.21
N ASP A 73 1.85 17.40 -3.92
CA ASP A 73 2.83 17.60 -2.86
C ASP A 73 3.21 16.31 -2.11
N TYR A 74 2.90 15.14 -2.70
CA TYR A 74 3.16 13.86 -2.05
C TYR A 74 4.61 13.69 -1.61
N LEU A 75 5.58 14.07 -2.46
CA LEU A 75 7.00 13.90 -2.16
C LEU A 75 7.51 14.79 -1.03
N ARG A 76 6.75 15.81 -0.64
CA ARG A 76 7.09 16.72 0.46
C ARG A 76 6.60 16.25 1.81
N GLN A 77 5.82 15.18 1.85
CA GLN A 77 5.22 14.68 3.08
C GLN A 77 6.23 13.88 3.90
N VAL A 78 6.07 13.94 5.23
CA VAL A 78 6.85 13.11 6.15
C VAL A 78 6.05 11.85 6.44
N LEU A 79 6.25 10.83 5.60
CA LEU A 79 5.40 9.64 5.54
C LEU A 79 5.55 8.68 6.73
N ASN A 80 6.55 8.88 7.60
CA ASN A 80 6.66 8.13 8.85
C ASN A 80 5.91 8.81 10.02
N LYS A 81 5.50 10.07 9.86
CA LYS A 81 4.62 10.77 10.82
C LYS A 81 3.16 10.65 10.43
N GLN A 82 2.90 10.66 9.13
CA GLN A 82 1.57 10.52 8.56
C GLN A 82 1.66 9.52 7.42
N THR A 83 0.95 8.38 7.53
CA THR A 83 1.01 7.36 6.50
C THR A 83 0.48 7.90 5.16
N PRO A 84 0.89 7.29 4.03
CA PRO A 84 0.35 7.68 2.72
C PRO A 84 -1.17 7.67 2.69
N TYR A 85 -1.80 6.65 3.27
CA TYR A 85 -3.26 6.56 3.32
C TYR A 85 -3.88 7.77 4.02
N THR A 86 -3.40 8.12 5.22
CA THR A 86 -3.95 9.23 5.99
C THR A 86 -3.82 10.55 5.22
N TYR A 87 -2.66 10.78 4.61
CA TYR A 87 -2.44 11.97 3.79
C TYR A 87 -3.35 12.00 2.57
N LEU A 88 -3.42 10.90 1.81
CA LEU A 88 -4.20 10.83 0.58
C LEU A 88 -5.70 10.93 0.84
N MET A 89 -6.19 10.37 1.94
CA MET A 89 -7.61 10.51 2.32
C MET A 89 -7.99 11.94 2.64
N ASP A 90 -7.05 12.73 3.15
CA ASP A 90 -7.27 14.14 3.46
C ASP A 90 -7.39 15.00 2.19
N ILE A 91 -6.55 14.75 1.19
CA ILE A 91 -6.47 15.59 -0.01
C ILE A 91 -7.23 15.04 -1.21
N ALA A 92 -7.42 13.74 -1.29
CA ALA A 92 -8.10 13.05 -2.40
C ALA A 92 -8.95 11.91 -1.83
N PRO A 93 -10.10 12.25 -1.20
CA PRO A 93 -10.91 11.26 -0.49
C PRO A 93 -11.33 10.09 -1.37
N LEU A 94 -11.21 8.90 -0.81
CA LEU A 94 -11.57 7.64 -1.46
C LEU A 94 -13.06 7.60 -1.79
N THR A 95 -13.40 7.49 -3.07
CA THR A 95 -14.78 7.26 -3.52
C THR A 95 -15.00 5.84 -4.04
N ALA A 96 -13.94 5.17 -4.48
CA ALA A 96 -13.98 3.79 -4.92
C ALA A 96 -12.62 3.15 -4.74
N GLY A 97 -12.59 1.84 -4.57
CA GLY A 97 -11.37 1.08 -4.47
C GLY A 97 -11.56 -0.34 -4.97
N GLU A 98 -10.48 -0.97 -5.35
CA GLU A 98 -10.46 -2.40 -5.68
C GLU A 98 -9.27 -3.10 -5.05
N HIS A 99 -9.48 -4.34 -4.67
CA HIS A 99 -8.44 -5.24 -4.16
C HIS A 99 -8.35 -6.46 -5.05
N ARG A 100 -7.13 -6.91 -5.28
CA ARG A 100 -6.85 -8.20 -5.90
C ARG A 100 -5.82 -8.89 -5.03
N VAL A 101 -6.15 -10.09 -4.55
CA VAL A 101 -5.32 -10.82 -3.59
C VAL A 101 -4.76 -12.05 -4.27
N GLU A 102 -3.46 -12.28 -4.11
CA GLU A 102 -2.81 -13.48 -4.61
C GLU A 102 -1.75 -13.97 -3.62
N ALA A 103 -1.47 -15.27 -3.66
CA ALA A 103 -0.39 -15.86 -2.90
C ALA A 103 0.89 -15.79 -3.74
N ILE A 104 2.00 -15.41 -3.10
CA ILE A 104 3.30 -15.31 -3.78
C ILE A 104 4.40 -15.91 -2.92
N SER A 105 5.52 -16.24 -3.57
CA SER A 105 6.79 -16.47 -2.90
C SER A 105 7.56 -15.15 -2.86
N ALA A 106 8.15 -14.83 -1.72
CA ALA A 106 8.92 -13.61 -1.58
C ALA A 106 10.25 -13.70 -2.36
N SER A 107 10.66 -12.57 -2.96
CA SER A 107 12.01 -12.44 -3.51
C SER A 107 13.04 -12.39 -2.36
N ASP A 108 14.32 -12.51 -2.70
CA ASP A 108 15.40 -12.42 -1.71
C ASP A 108 15.37 -11.07 -0.98
N GLU A 109 15.15 -9.97 -1.71
CA GLU A 109 15.04 -8.65 -1.12
C GLU A 109 13.84 -8.56 -0.18
N GLN A 110 12.67 -9.06 -0.60
CA GLN A 110 11.46 -9.07 0.22
C GLN A 110 11.64 -9.91 1.47
N ARG A 111 12.27 -11.08 1.36
CA ARG A 111 12.59 -11.92 2.53
C ARG A 111 13.47 -11.17 3.53
N HIS A 112 14.47 -10.46 3.03
CA HIS A 112 15.36 -9.68 3.88
C HIS A 112 14.60 -8.56 4.61
N LEU A 113 13.82 -7.79 3.87
CA LEU A 113 13.05 -6.66 4.41
C LEU A 113 12.01 -7.09 5.44
N LEU A 114 11.38 -8.25 5.22
CA LEU A 114 10.33 -8.78 6.10
C LEU A 114 10.86 -9.76 7.14
N GLN A 115 12.16 -10.06 7.13
CA GLN A 115 12.79 -11.03 8.06
C GLN A 115 12.04 -12.37 8.03
N LEU A 116 11.90 -12.92 6.82
CA LEU A 116 11.18 -14.18 6.60
C LEU A 116 12.12 -15.38 6.67
N GLU A 117 11.52 -16.51 7.09
CA GLU A 117 12.13 -17.80 6.91
C GLU A 117 12.17 -18.17 5.42
N GLU A 118 13.07 -19.06 5.05
CA GLU A 118 13.16 -19.57 3.69
C GLU A 118 11.85 -20.28 3.33
N HIS A 119 11.33 -20.01 2.13
CA HIS A 119 10.08 -20.58 1.59
C HIS A 119 8.80 -20.18 2.35
N GLU A 120 8.84 -19.18 3.20
CA GLU A 120 7.63 -18.68 3.83
C GLU A 120 6.72 -18.01 2.78
N PRO A 121 5.43 -18.43 2.68
CA PRO A 121 4.52 -17.82 1.73
C PRO A 121 4.08 -16.43 2.17
N CYS A 122 3.78 -15.59 1.18
CA CYS A 122 3.29 -14.24 1.40
C CYS A 122 1.96 -14.02 0.68
N LEU A 123 1.18 -13.07 1.16
CA LEU A 123 0.05 -12.53 0.43
C LEU A 123 0.46 -11.22 -0.24
N LEU A 124 0.06 -11.06 -1.50
CA LEU A 124 0.19 -9.81 -2.23
C LEU A 124 -1.20 -9.25 -2.47
N ILE A 125 -1.45 -8.03 -1.99
CA ILE A 125 -2.68 -7.31 -2.28
C ILE A 125 -2.35 -6.18 -3.24
N HIS A 126 -2.99 -6.18 -4.41
CA HIS A 126 -3.02 -5.04 -5.31
C HIS A 126 -4.19 -4.17 -4.90
N ARG A 127 -3.93 -2.92 -4.56
CA ARG A 127 -4.96 -1.97 -4.16
C ARG A 127 -4.92 -0.75 -5.05
N ARG A 128 -6.03 -0.45 -5.69
CA ARG A 128 -6.15 0.75 -6.51
C ARG A 128 -7.33 1.58 -5.99
N THR A 129 -7.13 2.88 -5.84
CA THR A 129 -8.15 3.78 -5.30
C THR A 129 -8.43 4.94 -6.25
N TRP A 130 -9.67 5.40 -6.20
CA TRP A 130 -10.17 6.54 -6.97
C TRP A 130 -10.72 7.61 -6.06
N SER A 131 -10.59 8.86 -6.51
CA SER A 131 -11.33 10.00 -6.00
C SER A 131 -12.11 10.58 -7.17
N GLY A 132 -13.44 10.44 -7.15
CA GLY A 132 -14.27 10.73 -8.31
C GLY A 132 -13.88 9.85 -9.50
N SER A 133 -13.60 10.46 -10.63
CA SER A 133 -13.21 9.76 -11.86
C SER A 133 -11.71 9.51 -11.99
N ARG A 134 -10.88 9.99 -11.04
CA ARG A 134 -9.44 9.91 -11.14
C ARG A 134 -8.87 8.80 -10.27
N VAL A 135 -7.93 8.04 -10.81
CA VAL A 135 -7.12 7.11 -10.02
C VAL A 135 -6.15 7.92 -9.17
N VAL A 136 -6.16 7.70 -7.87
CA VAL A 136 -5.26 8.37 -6.93
C VAL A 136 -3.97 7.57 -6.77
N THR A 137 -4.11 6.27 -6.51
CA THR A 137 -2.97 5.42 -6.18
C THR A 137 -3.19 3.99 -6.65
N SER A 138 -2.06 3.34 -6.97
CA SER A 138 -1.96 1.90 -7.18
C SER A 138 -0.86 1.38 -6.26
N ALA A 139 -1.18 0.47 -5.36
CA ALA A 139 -0.23 -0.05 -4.38
C ALA A 139 -0.14 -1.56 -4.46
N ARG A 140 1.06 -2.07 -4.21
CA ARG A 140 1.34 -3.49 -3.98
C ARG A 140 1.71 -3.64 -2.52
N LEU A 141 0.93 -4.42 -1.79
CA LEU A 141 1.08 -4.63 -0.35
C LEU A 141 1.46 -6.09 -0.12
N ILE A 142 2.68 -6.33 0.36
CA ILE A 142 3.20 -7.67 0.55
C ILE A 142 3.24 -7.97 2.03
N TYR A 143 2.57 -9.05 2.44
CA TYR A 143 2.44 -9.46 3.82
C TYR A 143 3.02 -10.86 4.04
N PRO A 144 3.81 -11.07 5.10
CA PRO A 144 4.14 -12.44 5.51
C PRO A 144 2.87 -13.22 5.86
N GLY A 145 2.70 -14.41 5.27
CA GLY A 145 1.50 -15.22 5.52
C GLY A 145 1.33 -15.62 6.98
N SER A 146 2.43 -15.74 7.72
CA SER A 146 2.41 -16.09 9.15
C SER A 146 2.02 -14.91 10.06
N ARG A 147 2.00 -13.68 9.53
CA ARG A 147 1.78 -12.45 10.31
C ARG A 147 0.57 -11.66 9.87
N TYR A 148 -0.22 -12.17 8.91
CA TYR A 148 -1.34 -11.45 8.37
C TYR A 148 -2.46 -12.40 7.96
N GLN A 149 -3.70 -11.98 8.19
CA GLN A 149 -4.92 -12.67 7.74
C GLN A 149 -5.83 -11.68 7.05
N LEU A 150 -6.43 -12.11 5.94
CA LEU A 150 -7.50 -11.37 5.31
C LEU A 150 -8.83 -11.89 5.85
N PHE A 151 -9.58 -11.02 6.52
CA PHE A 151 -10.84 -11.39 7.17
C PHE A 151 -12.01 -10.67 6.50
N GLY A 152 -13.08 -11.38 6.25
CA GLY A 152 -14.33 -10.83 5.73
C GLY A 152 -15.53 -11.46 6.43
N ARG A 153 -16.60 -10.68 6.59
CA ARG A 153 -17.86 -11.14 7.16
C ARG A 153 -18.99 -10.82 6.18
N PHE A 154 -19.86 -11.77 6.02
CA PHE A 154 -21.05 -11.64 5.19
C PHE A 154 -22.29 -11.80 6.03
N THR A 155 -23.29 -10.97 5.79
CA THR A 155 -24.61 -11.14 6.41
C THR A 155 -25.66 -11.27 5.31
N SER A 156 -26.60 -12.17 5.51
CA SER A 156 -27.74 -12.32 4.60
C SER A 156 -28.87 -11.40 5.04
N HIS A 157 -29.40 -10.63 4.08
CA HIS A 157 -30.59 -9.82 4.25
C HIS A 157 -31.74 -10.58 3.60
N GLY A 158 -32.13 -11.64 4.27
CA GLY A 158 -33.16 -12.54 3.75
C GLY A 158 -34.58 -12.09 4.01
#